data_d4114409da53e17c795d53e0a1332fb2
#
_entry.id   d4114409da53e17c795d53e0a1332fb2
#
_cell.length_a   1.000
_cell.length_b   1.000
_cell.length_c   1.000
_cell.angle_alpha   90.00
_cell.angle_beta   90.00
_cell.angle_gamma   90.00
#
_symmetry.space_group_name_H-M   'P 1'
#
loop_
_entity.id
_entity.type
_entity.pdbx_description
1 polymer ?
#
loop_
_entity_poly.entity_id
_entity_poly.type
_entity_poly.pdbx_seq_one_letter_code
_entity_poly.pdbx_strand_id
1 'polypeptide(L)'
;MNTTLEIDILSVIEKAEAYCSNEDIEIKLVYKLSNKTLELISERSKELSTLYYVDVEMLRIRAENGCFILKKNDRIYGHIFVHEHHVKGHSVYERTSLWVDRECRNSNLGLLLMSRMTELFSDTFLISVAQTPKVHYYNELLGMTHVTLAKMSVGLVEELEKLGKLRDELNFKYYVNECFKSEIGQLKQI
;
A
#
# COMPACT_ATOMS: atom_id res chain seq x y z
N MET A 1 -27.96 6.28 -22.65
CA MET A 1 -28.07 5.80 -21.26
C MET A 1 -26.81 4.97 -21.00
N ASN A 2 -25.78 5.57 -20.41
CA ASN A 2 -24.58 4.85 -19.96
C ASN A 2 -24.85 4.39 -18.53
N THR A 3 -25.29 3.17 -18.37
CA THR A 3 -25.27 2.48 -17.09
C THR A 3 -23.80 2.12 -16.83
N THR A 4 -23.08 3.02 -16.19
CA THR A 4 -21.81 2.69 -15.55
C THR A 4 -22.14 1.66 -14.49
N LEU A 5 -21.71 0.42 -14.71
CA LEU A 5 -21.74 -0.61 -13.65
C LEU A 5 -20.86 -0.08 -12.53
N GLU A 6 -21.45 0.49 -11.50
CA GLU A 6 -20.76 0.70 -10.22
C GLU A 6 -20.29 -0.67 -9.76
N ILE A 7 -18.98 -0.88 -9.80
CA ILE A 7 -18.41 -2.10 -9.27
C ILE A 7 -18.63 -2.05 -7.77
N ASP A 8 -19.41 -2.97 -7.28
CA ASP A 8 -19.60 -3.15 -5.85
C ASP A 8 -18.30 -3.66 -5.24
N ILE A 9 -17.49 -2.73 -4.74
CA ILE A 9 -16.20 -3.02 -4.12
C ILE A 9 -16.32 -4.01 -2.97
N LEU A 10 -17.41 -3.94 -2.19
CA LEU A 10 -17.66 -4.84 -1.06
C LEU A 10 -17.78 -6.28 -1.57
N SER A 11 -18.56 -6.50 -2.62
CA SER A 11 -18.68 -7.82 -3.25
C SER A 11 -17.34 -8.37 -3.77
N VAL A 12 -16.45 -7.50 -4.27
CA VAL A 12 -15.12 -7.93 -4.73
C VAL A 12 -14.23 -8.31 -3.55
N ILE A 13 -14.28 -7.56 -2.45
CA ILE A 13 -13.54 -7.85 -1.23
C ILE A 13 -14.05 -9.14 -0.59
N GLU A 14 -15.37 -9.33 -0.46
CA GLU A 14 -15.98 -10.55 0.06
C GLU A 14 -15.57 -11.81 -0.74
N LYS A 15 -15.49 -11.70 -2.06
CA LYS A 15 -14.98 -12.80 -2.90
C LYS A 15 -13.51 -13.11 -2.64
N ALA A 16 -12.68 -12.10 -2.38
CA ALA A 16 -11.28 -12.29 -2.04
C ALA A 16 -11.13 -12.94 -0.65
N GLU A 17 -11.96 -12.58 0.31
CA GLU A 17 -12.02 -13.20 1.64
C GLU A 17 -12.50 -14.66 1.56
N ALA A 18 -13.54 -14.92 0.76
CA ALA A 18 -14.02 -16.27 0.51
C ALA A 18 -12.93 -17.14 -0.14
N TYR A 19 -12.15 -16.58 -1.08
CA TYR A 19 -11.00 -17.28 -1.65
C TYR A 19 -9.96 -17.63 -0.55
N CYS A 20 -9.62 -16.70 0.33
CA CYS A 20 -8.72 -16.96 1.45
C CYS A 20 -9.24 -18.10 2.32
N SER A 21 -10.53 -18.07 2.67
CA SER A 21 -11.17 -19.10 3.50
C SER A 21 -11.15 -20.48 2.84
N ASN A 22 -11.45 -20.55 1.53
CA ASN A 22 -11.46 -21.81 0.77
C ASN A 22 -10.06 -22.41 0.61
N GLU A 23 -9.04 -21.57 0.55
CA GLU A 23 -7.64 -21.98 0.40
C GLU A 23 -6.90 -22.11 1.73
N ASP A 24 -7.57 -21.95 2.88
CA ASP A 24 -6.95 -21.90 4.22
C ASP A 24 -5.84 -20.84 4.34
N ILE A 25 -5.98 -19.71 3.66
CA ILE A 25 -5.06 -18.59 3.73
C ILE A 25 -5.52 -17.64 4.83
N GLU A 26 -4.73 -17.46 5.86
CA GLU A 26 -5.00 -16.52 6.94
C GLU A 26 -4.52 -15.11 6.58
N ILE A 27 -5.33 -14.11 6.92
CA ILE A 27 -4.96 -12.69 6.85
C ILE A 27 -4.57 -12.25 8.25
N LYS A 28 -3.33 -11.81 8.43
CA LYS A 28 -2.82 -11.39 9.74
C LYS A 28 -2.24 -9.99 9.69
N LEU A 29 -2.66 -9.14 10.62
CA LEU A 29 -1.94 -7.91 10.96
C LEU A 29 -0.82 -8.27 11.92
N VAL A 30 0.41 -7.90 11.58
CA VAL A 30 1.59 -8.15 12.40
C VAL A 30 2.44 -6.87 12.49
N TYR A 31 3.10 -6.69 13.63
CA TYR A 31 4.01 -5.57 13.90
C TYR A 31 5.47 -6.04 14.02
N LYS A 32 5.69 -7.33 13.87
CA LYS A 32 7.02 -7.94 13.90
C LYS A 32 7.06 -9.18 13.03
N LEU A 33 8.12 -9.30 12.25
CA LEU A 33 8.40 -10.45 11.40
C LEU A 33 9.75 -11.07 11.77
N SER A 34 9.89 -12.38 11.56
CA SER A 34 11.19 -13.04 11.75
C SER A 34 12.20 -12.58 10.69
N ASN A 35 13.49 -12.61 11.03
CA ASN A 35 14.55 -12.26 10.06
C ASN A 35 14.44 -13.09 8.77
N LYS A 36 14.18 -14.39 8.90
CA LYS A 36 13.97 -15.29 7.75
C LYS A 36 12.84 -14.80 6.83
N THR A 37 11.74 -14.31 7.41
CA THR A 37 10.62 -13.76 6.65
C THR A 37 10.99 -12.45 5.97
N LEU A 38 11.68 -11.55 6.68
CA LEU A 38 12.13 -10.26 6.14
C LEU A 38 13.14 -10.45 5.00
N GLU A 39 14.08 -11.39 5.14
CA GLU A 39 15.03 -11.77 4.09
C GLU A 39 14.32 -12.28 2.84
N LEU A 40 13.34 -13.18 3.00
CA LEU A 40 12.52 -13.69 1.90
C LEU A 40 11.79 -12.56 1.15
N ILE A 41 11.19 -11.60 1.88
CA ILE A 41 10.47 -10.47 1.29
C ILE A 41 11.46 -9.52 0.58
N SER A 42 12.62 -9.26 1.18
CA SER A 42 13.67 -8.43 0.58
C SER A 42 14.17 -9.03 -0.73
N GLU A 43 14.46 -10.33 -0.77
CA GLU A 43 14.87 -11.01 -2.01
C GLU A 43 13.79 -10.93 -3.10
N ARG A 44 12.52 -11.13 -2.76
CA ARG A 44 11.41 -10.97 -3.72
C ARG A 44 11.35 -9.57 -4.34
N SER A 45 11.71 -8.54 -3.58
CA SER A 45 11.72 -7.16 -4.09
C SER A 45 12.79 -6.93 -5.16
N LYS A 46 13.88 -7.70 -5.15
CA LYS A 46 14.93 -7.64 -6.19
C LYS A 46 14.48 -8.22 -7.53
N GLU A 47 13.61 -9.23 -7.49
CA GLU A 47 13.19 -9.95 -8.68
C GLU A 47 12.13 -9.21 -9.50
N LEU A 48 11.46 -8.22 -8.92
CA LEU A 48 10.36 -7.51 -9.54
C LEU A 48 10.77 -6.09 -9.93
N SER A 49 10.84 -5.83 -11.24
CA SER A 49 11.14 -4.49 -11.78
C SER A 49 10.15 -3.39 -11.34
N THR A 50 8.96 -3.78 -10.87
CA THR A 50 7.91 -2.88 -10.37
C THR A 50 7.97 -2.66 -8.87
N LEU A 51 8.82 -3.39 -8.14
CA LEU A 51 9.06 -3.16 -6.72
C LEU A 51 10.43 -2.51 -6.55
N TYR A 52 10.47 -1.47 -5.72
CA TYR A 52 11.75 -0.99 -5.21
C TYR A 52 12.37 -2.06 -4.34
N TYR A 53 13.67 -2.28 -4.56
CA TYR A 53 14.44 -3.04 -3.59
C TYR A 53 14.32 -2.40 -2.22
N VAL A 54 13.94 -3.21 -1.25
CA VAL A 54 13.81 -2.82 0.15
C VAL A 54 14.64 -3.79 0.97
N ASP A 55 15.63 -3.26 1.66
CA ASP A 55 16.48 -4.08 2.53
C ASP A 55 15.72 -4.56 3.78
N VAL A 56 16.33 -5.51 4.48
CA VAL A 56 15.75 -6.16 5.66
C VAL A 56 15.49 -5.16 6.78
N GLU A 57 16.37 -4.17 6.97
CA GLU A 57 16.22 -3.18 8.04
C GLU A 57 15.05 -2.24 7.78
N MET A 58 14.92 -1.76 6.54
CA MET A 58 13.77 -0.94 6.15
C MET A 58 12.44 -1.72 6.29
N LEU A 59 12.43 -3.01 5.93
CA LEU A 59 11.25 -3.85 6.12
C LEU A 59 10.91 -4.05 7.60
N ARG A 60 11.93 -4.15 8.48
CA ARG A 60 11.74 -4.24 9.93
C ARG A 60 11.08 -2.98 10.47
N ILE A 61 11.60 -1.81 10.12
CA ILE A 61 11.03 -0.50 10.51
C ILE A 61 9.59 -0.38 10.01
N ARG A 62 9.32 -0.75 8.76
CA ARG A 62 7.96 -0.72 8.21
C ARG A 62 7.00 -1.68 8.92
N ALA A 63 7.48 -2.85 9.32
CA ALA A 63 6.65 -3.82 10.05
C ALA A 63 6.21 -3.30 11.41
N GLU A 64 7.01 -2.47 12.08
CA GLU A 64 6.66 -1.84 13.35
C GLU A 64 5.44 -0.92 13.25
N ASN A 65 5.20 -0.31 12.10
CA ASN A 65 4.00 0.49 11.81
C ASN A 65 2.79 -0.35 11.41
N GLY A 66 3.00 -1.62 11.09
CA GLY A 66 1.98 -2.58 10.69
C GLY A 66 2.22 -3.17 9.31
N CYS A 67 2.03 -4.48 9.24
CA CYS A 67 2.10 -5.26 8.01
C CYS A 67 0.94 -6.25 7.97
N PHE A 68 0.16 -6.25 6.90
CA PHE A 68 -0.75 -7.36 6.63
C PHE A 68 -0.02 -8.42 5.81
N ILE A 69 -0.12 -9.67 6.26
CA ILE A 69 0.38 -10.85 5.55
C ILE A 69 -0.75 -11.82 5.24
N LEU A 70 -0.68 -12.43 4.07
CA LEU A 70 -1.49 -13.59 3.66
C LEU A 70 -0.63 -14.82 3.83
N LYS A 71 -1.03 -15.72 4.72
CA LYS A 71 -0.19 -16.85 5.13
C LYS A 71 -1.00 -18.13 5.18
N LYS A 72 -0.41 -19.23 4.70
CA LYS A 72 -0.87 -20.60 4.95
C LYS A 72 0.34 -21.42 5.40
N ASN A 73 0.27 -22.00 6.59
CA ASN A 73 1.42 -22.62 7.24
C ASN A 73 2.62 -21.64 7.30
N ASP A 74 3.78 -22.03 6.78
CA ASP A 74 4.98 -21.19 6.73
C ASP A 74 5.15 -20.40 5.41
N ARG A 75 4.24 -20.58 4.44
CA ARG A 75 4.29 -19.87 3.15
C ARG A 75 3.52 -18.56 3.20
N ILE A 76 4.14 -17.49 2.69
CA ILE A 76 3.52 -16.18 2.51
C ILE A 76 3.05 -16.05 1.07
N TYR A 77 1.77 -15.78 0.88
CA TYR A 77 1.07 -15.59 -0.40
C TYR A 77 0.87 -14.12 -0.77
N GLY A 78 1.03 -13.22 0.19
CA GLY A 78 0.97 -11.79 -0.06
C GLY A 78 1.35 -10.97 1.16
N HIS A 79 1.70 -9.73 0.93
CA HIS A 79 1.98 -8.77 1.99
C HIS A 79 1.77 -7.33 1.51
N ILE A 80 1.52 -6.46 2.47
CA ILE A 80 1.55 -5.01 2.32
C ILE A 80 2.09 -4.39 3.61
N PHE A 81 2.94 -3.39 3.48
CA PHE A 81 3.53 -2.67 4.61
C PHE A 81 3.06 -1.22 4.63
N VAL A 82 3.31 -0.58 5.75
CA VAL A 82 3.21 0.87 5.90
C VAL A 82 4.58 1.45 6.24
N HIS A 83 4.92 2.54 5.56
CA HIS A 83 6.06 3.39 5.90
C HIS A 83 5.55 4.69 6.52
N GLU A 84 6.15 5.11 7.61
CA GLU A 84 5.85 6.39 8.26
C GLU A 84 6.87 7.45 7.81
N HIS A 85 6.36 8.55 7.30
CA HIS A 85 7.12 9.75 6.99
C HIS A 85 6.91 10.76 8.11
N HIS A 86 7.99 11.33 8.62
CA HIS A 86 7.92 12.40 9.61
C HIS A 86 8.09 13.76 8.93
N VAL A 87 6.99 14.48 8.76
CA VAL A 87 6.96 15.77 8.06
C VAL A 87 6.60 16.87 9.05
N LYS A 88 7.60 17.67 9.46
CA LYS A 88 7.40 18.84 10.34
C LYS A 88 6.54 18.58 11.59
N GLY A 89 6.77 17.44 12.24
CA GLY A 89 6.05 17.04 13.45
C GLY A 89 4.74 16.29 13.23
N HIS A 90 4.39 16.01 11.97
CA HIS A 90 3.24 15.17 11.62
C HIS A 90 3.69 13.84 11.04
N SER A 91 2.95 12.78 11.36
CA SER A 91 3.13 11.47 10.74
C SER A 91 2.25 11.36 9.51
N VAL A 92 2.86 11.02 8.37
CA VAL A 92 2.17 10.67 7.13
C VAL A 92 2.51 9.22 6.81
N TYR A 93 1.50 8.39 6.69
CA TYR A 93 1.66 6.96 6.43
C TYR A 93 1.57 6.65 4.95
N GLU A 94 2.43 5.79 4.43
CA GLU A 94 2.44 5.36 3.05
C GLU A 94 2.24 3.86 2.94
N ARG A 95 1.22 3.44 2.20
CA ARG A 95 1.08 2.03 1.80
C ARG A 95 2.19 1.68 0.81
N THR A 96 2.95 0.65 1.11
CA THR A 96 4.14 0.29 0.33
C THR A 96 4.35 -1.23 0.29
N SER A 97 5.25 -1.69 -0.57
CA SER A 97 5.66 -3.09 -0.67
C SER A 97 4.49 -4.07 -0.84
N LEU A 98 3.48 -3.71 -1.63
CA LEU A 98 2.39 -4.62 -1.98
C LEU A 98 2.91 -5.72 -2.90
N TRP A 99 2.73 -6.97 -2.48
CA TRP A 99 3.05 -8.14 -3.28
C TRP A 99 2.01 -9.24 -3.06
N VAL A 100 1.66 -9.95 -4.15
CA VAL A 100 0.80 -11.15 -4.13
C VAL A 100 1.45 -12.21 -5.00
N ASP A 101 1.48 -13.44 -4.49
CA ASP A 101 2.00 -14.61 -5.20
C ASP A 101 1.31 -14.79 -6.56
N ARG A 102 2.08 -15.24 -7.55
CA ARG A 102 1.58 -15.44 -8.93
C ARG A 102 0.40 -16.39 -8.99
N GLU A 103 0.41 -17.42 -8.16
CA GLU A 103 -0.67 -18.42 -8.08
C GLU A 103 -2.00 -17.81 -7.64
N CYS A 104 -1.95 -16.69 -6.88
CA CYS A 104 -3.12 -16.02 -6.30
C CYS A 104 -3.49 -14.69 -6.99
N ARG A 105 -2.85 -14.32 -8.10
CA ARG A 105 -2.98 -12.95 -8.66
C ARG A 105 -4.38 -12.58 -9.17
N ASN A 106 -5.21 -13.54 -9.54
CA ASN A 106 -6.55 -13.26 -10.08
C ASN A 106 -7.66 -13.28 -9.03
N SER A 107 -7.33 -13.47 -7.75
CA SER A 107 -8.27 -13.58 -6.63
C SER A 107 -8.52 -12.25 -5.90
N ASN A 108 -8.07 -11.13 -6.45
CA ASN A 108 -8.18 -9.77 -5.86
C ASN A 108 -7.53 -9.60 -4.47
N LEU A 109 -6.61 -10.47 -4.08
CA LEU A 109 -5.93 -10.40 -2.78
C LEU A 109 -5.12 -9.09 -2.61
N GLY A 110 -4.62 -8.50 -3.70
CA GLY A 110 -3.97 -7.19 -3.65
C GLY A 110 -4.94 -6.08 -3.23
N LEU A 111 -6.18 -6.10 -3.73
CA LEU A 111 -7.22 -5.16 -3.32
C LEU A 111 -7.61 -5.38 -1.85
N LEU A 112 -7.78 -6.64 -1.43
CA LEU A 112 -8.09 -6.99 -0.05
C LEU A 112 -7.02 -6.47 0.92
N LEU A 113 -5.73 -6.69 0.62
CA LEU A 113 -4.63 -6.17 1.44
C LEU A 113 -4.64 -4.63 1.50
N MET A 114 -4.86 -3.96 0.36
CA MET A 114 -4.93 -2.51 0.31
C MET A 114 -6.15 -1.98 1.07
N SER A 115 -7.29 -2.63 0.99
CA SER A 115 -8.51 -2.28 1.74
C SER A 115 -8.27 -2.34 3.25
N ARG A 116 -7.72 -3.45 3.74
CA ARG A 116 -7.42 -3.63 5.17
C ARG A 116 -6.43 -2.58 5.70
N MET A 117 -5.43 -2.23 4.90
CA MET A 117 -4.48 -1.19 5.26
C MET A 117 -5.12 0.20 5.24
N THR A 118 -6.00 0.48 4.28
CA THR A 118 -6.74 1.75 4.22
C THR A 118 -7.68 1.91 5.41
N GLU A 119 -8.38 0.85 5.79
CA GLU A 119 -9.26 0.83 6.95
C GLU A 119 -8.48 1.08 8.25
N LEU A 120 -7.33 0.41 8.45
CA LEU A 120 -6.49 0.57 9.62
C LEU A 120 -5.98 2.02 9.80
N PHE A 121 -5.76 2.73 8.70
CA PHE A 121 -5.23 4.10 8.68
C PHE A 121 -6.27 5.14 8.21
N SER A 122 -7.57 4.84 8.33
CA SER A 122 -8.65 5.73 7.85
C SER A 122 -8.64 7.11 8.48
N ASP A 123 -8.31 7.19 9.77
CA ASP A 123 -8.29 8.43 10.56
C ASP A 123 -6.92 9.12 10.62
N THR A 124 -6.01 8.73 9.73
CA THR A 124 -4.65 9.27 9.64
C THR A 124 -4.36 9.79 8.24
N PHE A 125 -3.26 10.51 8.07
CA PHE A 125 -2.79 10.93 6.75
C PHE A 125 -2.17 9.75 6.02
N LEU A 126 -2.95 9.13 5.12
CA LEU A 126 -2.53 7.98 4.34
C LEU A 126 -2.29 8.37 2.88
N ILE A 127 -1.12 7.99 2.35
CA ILE A 127 -0.77 8.13 0.95
C ILE A 127 -0.49 6.78 0.29
N SER A 128 -0.57 6.76 -1.03
CA SER A 128 -0.14 5.63 -1.86
C SER A 128 0.62 6.16 -3.06
N VAL A 129 1.84 5.69 -3.24
CA VAL A 129 2.66 5.96 -4.43
C VAL A 129 2.59 4.74 -5.34
N ALA A 130 1.94 4.88 -6.48
CA ALA A 130 1.58 3.76 -7.35
C ALA A 130 2.24 3.90 -8.73
N GLN A 131 2.76 2.78 -9.24
CA GLN A 131 3.43 2.70 -10.53
C GLN A 131 2.61 1.90 -11.57
N THR A 132 1.82 0.92 -11.13
CA THR A 132 1.14 0.00 -12.04
C THR A 132 -0.32 0.37 -12.25
N PRO A 133 -0.90 0.18 -13.45
CA PRO A 133 -2.31 0.46 -13.73
C PRO A 133 -3.26 -0.25 -12.75
N LYS A 134 -2.92 -1.47 -12.33
CA LYS A 134 -3.74 -2.23 -11.39
C LYS A 134 -3.80 -1.58 -10.01
N VAL A 135 -2.67 -1.05 -9.51
CA VAL A 135 -2.62 -0.35 -8.22
C VAL A 135 -3.31 1.02 -8.32
N HIS A 136 -3.21 1.71 -9.47
CA HIS A 136 -4.00 2.94 -9.72
C HIS A 136 -5.49 2.65 -9.57
N TYR A 137 -5.97 1.64 -10.30
CA TYR A 137 -7.38 1.23 -10.25
C TYR A 137 -7.83 0.85 -8.83
N TYR A 138 -7.00 0.13 -8.06
CA TYR A 138 -7.31 -0.21 -6.68
C TYR A 138 -7.39 1.02 -5.76
N ASN A 139 -6.51 2.01 -5.95
CA ASN A 139 -6.59 3.27 -5.20
C ASN A 139 -7.92 4.00 -5.47
N GLU A 140 -8.34 4.07 -6.72
CA GLU A 140 -9.60 4.70 -7.13
C GLU A 140 -10.81 3.97 -6.55
N LEU A 141 -10.83 2.63 -6.60
CA LEU A 141 -11.88 1.82 -6.00
C LEU A 141 -11.98 2.03 -4.48
N LEU A 142 -10.84 2.22 -3.79
CA LEU A 142 -10.79 2.47 -2.35
C LEU A 142 -11.08 3.93 -1.98
N GLY A 143 -11.56 4.74 -2.92
CA GLY A 143 -11.95 6.13 -2.69
C GLY A 143 -10.77 7.09 -2.48
N MET A 144 -9.54 6.67 -2.78
CA MET A 144 -8.39 7.56 -2.69
C MET A 144 -8.37 8.57 -3.84
N THR A 145 -8.01 9.79 -3.52
CA THR A 145 -7.97 10.90 -4.48
C THR A 145 -6.57 11.04 -5.09
N HIS A 146 -6.50 11.04 -6.42
CA HIS A 146 -5.27 11.36 -7.14
C HIS A 146 -4.86 12.81 -6.92
N VAL A 147 -3.59 13.02 -6.60
CA VAL A 147 -3.01 14.36 -6.38
C VAL A 147 -1.69 14.51 -7.14
N THR A 148 -1.33 15.74 -7.45
CA THR A 148 -0.01 16.08 -8.02
C THR A 148 0.95 16.47 -6.91
N LEU A 149 2.25 16.32 -7.13
CA LEU A 149 3.29 16.74 -6.18
C LEU A 149 3.15 18.21 -5.76
N ALA A 150 2.71 19.08 -6.67
CA ALA A 150 2.49 20.50 -6.38
C ALA A 150 1.40 20.76 -5.32
N LYS A 151 0.58 19.76 -5.00
CA LYS A 151 -0.44 19.82 -3.94
C LYS A 151 0.03 19.24 -2.61
N MET A 152 1.22 18.64 -2.56
CA MET A 152 1.81 18.10 -1.34
C MET A 152 2.65 19.16 -0.63
N SER A 153 2.92 18.96 0.66
CA SER A 153 3.87 19.80 1.38
C SER A 153 5.30 19.55 0.89
N VAL A 154 6.15 20.58 0.94
CA VAL A 154 7.56 20.46 0.53
C VAL A 154 8.27 19.37 1.29
N GLY A 155 8.08 19.27 2.61
CA GLY A 155 8.71 18.23 3.43
C GLY A 155 8.31 16.81 3.02
N LEU A 156 7.04 16.57 2.63
CA LEU A 156 6.62 15.25 2.14
C LEU A 156 7.26 14.93 0.78
N VAL A 157 7.35 15.92 -0.10
CA VAL A 157 8.02 15.75 -1.40
C VAL A 157 9.50 15.39 -1.20
N GLU A 158 10.20 16.07 -0.28
CA GLU A 158 11.60 15.75 0.06
C GLU A 158 11.77 14.33 0.61
N GLU A 159 10.85 13.87 1.48
CA GLU A 159 10.87 12.48 1.98
C GLU A 159 10.65 11.46 0.86
N LEU A 160 9.71 11.70 -0.06
CA LEU A 160 9.48 10.85 -1.21
C LEU A 160 10.69 10.83 -2.16
N GLU A 161 11.37 11.97 -2.33
CA GLU A 161 12.59 12.07 -3.14
C GLU A 161 13.73 11.23 -2.55
N LYS A 162 13.98 11.32 -1.24
CA LYS A 162 14.99 10.50 -0.55
C LYS A 162 14.76 9.00 -0.76
N LEU A 163 13.50 8.58 -0.86
CA LEU A 163 13.12 7.20 -1.14
C LEU A 163 13.10 6.87 -2.65
N GLY A 164 13.53 7.79 -3.52
CA GLY A 164 13.58 7.60 -4.97
C GLY A 164 12.21 7.49 -5.64
N LYS A 165 11.15 8.06 -5.03
CA LYS A 165 9.77 7.96 -5.50
C LYS A 165 9.31 9.13 -6.37
N LEU A 166 10.24 9.99 -6.81
CA LEU A 166 9.98 11.11 -7.70
C LEU A 166 10.60 10.94 -9.10
N ARG A 167 11.04 9.73 -9.46
CA ARG A 167 11.66 9.47 -10.75
C ARG A 167 10.63 9.55 -11.87
N ASP A 168 10.75 10.54 -12.75
CA ASP A 168 9.84 10.79 -13.87
C ASP A 168 9.71 9.59 -14.81
N GLU A 169 10.79 8.86 -15.03
CA GLU A 169 10.85 7.64 -15.85
C GLU A 169 9.94 6.51 -15.37
N LEU A 170 9.48 6.55 -14.13
CA LEU A 170 8.68 5.49 -13.53
C LEU A 170 7.18 5.77 -13.50
N ASN A 171 6.72 6.91 -14.04
CA ASN A 171 5.31 7.30 -14.15
C ASN A 171 4.51 7.09 -12.84
N PHE A 172 5.07 7.50 -11.71
CA PHE A 172 4.37 7.42 -10.44
C PHE A 172 3.12 8.31 -10.40
N LYS A 173 2.06 7.77 -9.82
CA LYS A 173 0.87 8.53 -9.42
C LYS A 173 0.74 8.49 -7.91
N TYR A 174 0.28 9.60 -7.35
CA TYR A 174 0.16 9.81 -5.92
C TYR A 174 -1.30 9.89 -5.55
N TYR A 175 -1.69 9.16 -4.52
CA TYR A 175 -3.06 9.11 -4.03
C TYR A 175 -3.08 9.42 -2.54
N VAL A 176 -4.12 10.09 -2.08
CA VAL A 176 -4.34 10.44 -0.69
C VAL A 176 -5.74 10.03 -0.23
N ASN A 177 -5.89 9.66 1.04
CA ASN A 177 -7.19 9.39 1.61
C ASN A 177 -7.96 10.69 1.92
N GLU A 178 -9.23 10.56 2.34
CA GLU A 178 -10.09 11.71 2.61
C GLU A 178 -9.59 12.56 3.78
N CYS A 179 -9.01 11.93 4.82
CA CYS A 179 -8.41 12.64 5.94
C CYS A 179 -7.31 13.60 5.47
N PHE A 180 -6.40 13.13 4.61
CA PHE A 180 -5.35 13.96 4.03
C PHE A 180 -5.91 15.05 3.11
N LYS A 181 -6.95 14.74 2.34
CA LYS A 181 -7.55 15.68 1.38
C LYS A 181 -8.15 16.90 2.07
N SER A 182 -8.82 16.72 3.22
CA SER A 182 -9.38 17.82 4.00
C SER A 182 -8.31 18.77 4.53
N GLU A 183 -7.09 18.30 4.73
CA GLU A 183 -5.96 19.06 5.30
C GLU A 183 -4.95 19.59 4.26
N ILE A 184 -5.09 19.25 2.96
CA ILE A 184 -4.16 19.67 1.90
C ILE A 184 -3.94 21.20 1.91
N GLY A 185 -4.97 21.98 2.21
CA GLY A 185 -4.89 23.45 2.34
C GLY A 185 -4.04 23.90 3.53
N GLN A 186 -4.09 23.19 4.64
CA GLN A 186 -3.37 23.50 5.87
C GLN A 186 -1.92 23.01 5.80
N LEU A 187 -1.68 21.84 5.24
CA LEU A 187 -0.33 21.27 5.08
C LEU A 187 0.59 22.07 4.14
N LYS A 188 0.03 22.94 3.28
CA LYS A 188 0.84 23.90 2.49
C LYS A 188 1.44 25.01 3.32
N GLN A 189 0.89 25.28 4.50
CA GLN A 189 1.39 26.32 5.41
C GLN A 189 2.38 25.76 6.44
N ILE A 190 2.49 24.43 6.52
CA ILE A 190 3.46 23.71 7.31
C ILE A 190 4.63 23.29 6.40
#